data_688200c48ed0adadabae9ad56165c474
#
_entry.id   688200c48ed0adadabae9ad56165c474
#
_cell.length_a   1.000
_cell.length_b   1.000
_cell.length_c   1.000
_cell.angle_alpha   90.00
_cell.angle_beta   90.00
_cell.angle_gamma   90.00
#
_symmetry.space_group_name_H-M   'P 1'
#
loop_
_entity.id
_entity.type
_entity.pdbx_description
1 polymer ?
#
loop_
_entity_poly.entity_id
_entity_poly.type
_entity_poly.pdbx_seq_one_letter_code
_entity_poly.pdbx_strand_id
1 'polypeptide(L)'
;MQVTKNFKLSELEFSDKVPPELIAHAVELLQNLQIIRDHFQKPVTIISGYRSPARNEAVGGAKKSQHMEAKAADIKIAGVPTEEVYNRIDKLMNTGKIKVGGLGFYPSQGFVHYDIRGIKARWQS
;
A
#
# COMPACT_ATOMS: atom_id res chain seq x y z
N MET A 1 -13.05 -10.21 6.36
CA MET A 1 -12.42 -11.38 5.71
C MET A 1 -10.92 -11.36 5.97
N GLN A 2 -10.43 -12.41 6.56
CA GLN A 2 -8.99 -12.58 6.74
C GLN A 2 -8.37 -12.97 5.39
N VAL A 3 -7.35 -12.26 4.95
CA VAL A 3 -6.72 -12.50 3.64
C VAL A 3 -5.38 -13.20 3.79
N THR A 4 -4.52 -12.69 4.69
CA THR A 4 -3.21 -13.27 4.97
C THR A 4 -3.07 -13.44 6.49
N LYS A 5 -1.94 -13.98 6.94
CA LYS A 5 -1.68 -14.18 8.37
C LYS A 5 -1.89 -12.91 9.19
N ASN A 6 -1.45 -11.76 8.69
CA ASN A 6 -1.48 -10.51 9.45
C ASN A 6 -2.41 -9.44 8.90
N PHE A 7 -3.12 -9.70 7.77
CA PHE A 7 -3.96 -8.68 7.16
C PHE A 7 -5.38 -9.16 6.87
N LYS A 8 -6.35 -8.28 7.17
CA LYS A 8 -7.77 -8.44 6.86
C LYS A 8 -8.13 -7.45 5.75
N LEU A 9 -9.15 -7.80 4.96
CA LEU A 9 -9.66 -6.90 3.92
C LEU A 9 -10.08 -5.55 4.52
N SER A 10 -10.68 -5.55 5.70
CA SER A 10 -11.15 -4.33 6.35
C SER A 10 -10.04 -3.31 6.63
N GLU A 11 -8.77 -3.74 6.66
CA GLU A 11 -7.65 -2.82 6.85
C GLU A 11 -7.42 -1.90 5.64
N LEU A 12 -8.02 -2.23 4.49
CA LEU A 12 -8.03 -1.36 3.32
C LEU A 12 -9.30 -0.51 3.22
N GLU A 13 -10.27 -0.74 4.11
CA GLU A 13 -11.59 -0.12 4.05
C GLU A 13 -11.74 0.92 5.15
N PHE A 14 -11.56 2.20 4.81
CA PHE A 14 -11.71 3.30 5.77
C PHE A 14 -13.10 3.94 5.64
N SER A 15 -13.31 4.74 4.59
CA SER A 15 -14.59 5.37 4.32
C SER A 15 -15.50 4.51 3.45
N ASP A 16 -14.90 3.66 2.60
CA ASP A 16 -15.62 2.89 1.60
C ASP A 16 -15.19 1.42 1.62
N LYS A 17 -16.12 0.54 1.31
CA LYS A 17 -15.82 -0.88 1.16
C LYS A 17 -15.26 -1.15 -0.23
N VAL A 18 -14.34 -2.11 -0.32
CA VAL A 18 -13.80 -2.57 -1.59
C VAL A 18 -14.94 -3.23 -2.38
N PRO A 19 -15.26 -2.73 -3.60
CA PRO A 19 -16.30 -3.35 -4.39
C PRO A 19 -15.92 -4.77 -4.82
N PRO A 20 -16.90 -5.66 -5.06
CA PRO A 20 -16.62 -7.05 -5.43
C PRO A 20 -15.64 -7.21 -6.61
N GLU A 21 -15.73 -6.35 -7.62
CA GLU A 21 -14.89 -6.42 -8.81
C GLU A 21 -13.43 -6.07 -8.54
N LEU A 22 -13.13 -5.44 -7.40
CA LEU A 22 -11.77 -5.05 -7.03
C LEU A 22 -11.16 -5.92 -5.93
N ILE A 23 -11.90 -6.89 -5.40
CA ILE A 23 -11.41 -7.72 -4.30
C ILE A 23 -10.14 -8.49 -4.69
N ALA A 24 -10.05 -8.97 -5.93
CA ALA A 24 -8.84 -9.68 -6.38
C ALA A 24 -7.60 -8.78 -6.31
N HIS A 25 -7.73 -7.48 -6.64
CA HIS A 25 -6.64 -6.52 -6.50
C HIS A 25 -6.26 -6.34 -5.03
N ALA A 26 -7.25 -6.19 -4.17
CA ALA A 26 -7.02 -6.02 -2.74
C ALA A 26 -6.31 -7.23 -2.14
N VAL A 27 -6.70 -8.43 -2.54
CA VAL A 27 -6.06 -9.67 -2.07
C VAL A 27 -4.59 -9.70 -2.50
N GLU A 28 -4.30 -9.40 -3.76
CA GLU A 28 -2.92 -9.37 -4.25
C GLU A 28 -2.09 -8.32 -3.51
N LEU A 29 -2.65 -7.15 -3.28
CA LEU A 29 -1.97 -6.09 -2.50
C LEU A 29 -1.62 -6.60 -1.11
N LEU A 30 -2.59 -7.19 -0.40
CA LEU A 30 -2.37 -7.67 0.96
C LEU A 30 -1.36 -8.83 0.99
N GLN A 31 -1.33 -9.69 -0.03
CA GLN A 31 -0.32 -10.74 -0.13
C GLN A 31 1.09 -10.15 -0.23
N ASN A 32 1.27 -9.09 -0.99
CA ASN A 32 2.55 -8.40 -1.09
C ASN A 32 2.91 -7.66 0.21
N LEU A 33 1.92 -7.05 0.87
CA LEU A 33 2.14 -6.41 2.17
C LEU A 33 2.52 -7.44 3.23
N GLN A 34 2.01 -8.67 3.14
CA GLN A 34 2.42 -9.74 4.06
C GLN A 34 3.91 -10.06 3.91
N ILE A 35 4.42 -10.09 2.67
CA ILE A 35 5.85 -10.32 2.44
C ILE A 35 6.67 -9.16 3.06
N ILE A 36 6.21 -7.94 2.91
CA ILE A 36 6.84 -6.77 3.53
C ILE A 36 6.82 -6.92 5.06
N ARG A 37 5.67 -7.29 5.62
CA ARG A 37 5.51 -7.51 7.06
C ARG A 37 6.50 -8.55 7.58
N ASP A 38 6.64 -9.66 6.86
CA ASP A 38 7.54 -10.75 7.26
C ASP A 38 9.00 -10.31 7.16
N HIS A 39 9.34 -9.51 6.15
CA HIS A 39 10.70 -8.99 5.98
C HIS A 39 11.12 -8.11 7.17
N PHE A 40 10.24 -7.19 7.58
CA PHE A 40 10.54 -6.29 8.69
C PHE A 40 10.37 -6.95 10.06
N GLN A 41 9.56 -8.00 10.15
CA GLN A 41 9.21 -8.67 11.42
C GLN A 41 8.64 -7.69 12.45
N LYS A 42 7.87 -6.70 11.96
CA LYS A 42 7.26 -5.66 12.79
C LYS A 42 5.86 -5.36 12.24
N PRO A 43 4.94 -4.89 13.09
CA PRO A 43 3.61 -4.54 12.63
C PRO A 43 3.64 -3.49 11.53
N VAL A 44 2.84 -3.72 10.48
CA VAL A 44 2.61 -2.78 9.39
C VAL A 44 1.21 -2.21 9.56
N THR A 45 1.12 -0.90 9.69
CA THR A 45 -0.17 -0.20 9.80
C THR A 45 -0.52 0.43 8.47
N ILE A 46 -1.69 0.08 7.95
CA ILE A 46 -2.22 0.72 6.75
C ILE A 46 -2.99 1.96 7.21
N ILE A 47 -2.59 3.15 6.72
CA ILE A 47 -3.24 4.40 7.07
C ILE A 47 -4.14 4.94 5.96
N SER A 48 -4.03 4.41 4.75
CA SER A 48 -4.93 4.70 3.63
C SER A 48 -4.90 3.51 2.69
N GLY A 49 -6.06 3.06 2.25
CA GLY A 49 -6.21 1.92 1.35
C GLY A 49 -7.11 2.24 0.18
N TYR A 50 -8.22 1.51 0.05
CA TYR A 50 -9.16 1.76 -1.04
C TYR A 50 -9.84 3.12 -0.88
N ARG A 51 -9.99 3.83 -2.00
CA ARG A 51 -10.79 5.05 -2.10
C ARG A 51 -11.75 4.92 -3.28
N SER A 52 -13.05 5.19 -3.02
CA SER A 52 -13.98 5.38 -4.13
C SER A 52 -13.57 6.61 -4.95
N PRO A 53 -14.01 6.74 -6.21
CA PRO A 53 -13.72 7.95 -7.00
C PRO A 53 -14.14 9.24 -6.29
N ALA A 54 -15.31 9.25 -5.64
CA ALA A 54 -15.79 10.41 -4.90
C ALA A 54 -14.87 10.76 -3.73
N ARG A 55 -14.42 9.75 -2.97
CA ARG A 55 -13.50 9.99 -1.84
C ARG A 55 -12.14 10.45 -2.33
N ASN A 56 -11.65 9.89 -3.44
CA ASN A 56 -10.38 10.30 -4.02
C ASN A 56 -10.40 11.77 -4.43
N GLU A 57 -11.49 12.21 -5.04
CA GLU A 57 -11.66 13.62 -5.39
C GLU A 57 -11.71 14.50 -4.15
N ALA A 58 -12.45 14.08 -3.13
CA ALA A 58 -12.60 14.85 -1.89
C ALA A 58 -11.27 15.07 -1.15
N VAL A 59 -10.35 14.11 -1.21
CA VAL A 59 -9.03 14.23 -0.57
C VAL A 59 -7.95 14.80 -1.50
N GLY A 60 -8.32 15.19 -2.71
CA GLY A 60 -7.38 15.76 -3.68
C GLY A 60 -6.40 14.75 -4.24
N GLY A 61 -6.79 13.48 -4.33
CA GLY A 61 -5.95 12.43 -4.89
C GLY A 61 -5.75 12.57 -6.40
N ALA A 62 -4.75 11.89 -6.93
CA ALA A 62 -4.46 11.88 -8.37
C ALA A 62 -5.65 11.33 -9.15
N LYS A 63 -5.89 11.84 -10.36
CA LYS A 63 -7.03 11.42 -11.19
C LYS A 63 -7.05 9.93 -11.49
N LYS A 64 -5.87 9.30 -11.60
CA LYS A 64 -5.71 7.87 -11.88
C LYS A 64 -5.02 7.18 -10.70
N SER A 65 -5.43 7.53 -9.48
CA SER A 65 -4.83 6.96 -8.27
C SER A 65 -5.03 5.45 -8.20
N GLN A 66 -3.97 4.73 -7.84
CA GLN A 66 -4.03 3.29 -7.62
C GLN A 66 -4.88 2.93 -6.40
N HIS A 67 -5.12 3.87 -5.48
CA HIS A 67 -6.05 3.68 -4.37
C HIS A 67 -7.48 3.39 -4.86
N MET A 68 -7.88 3.96 -5.99
CA MET A 68 -9.20 3.72 -6.57
C MET A 68 -9.34 2.32 -7.17
N GLU A 69 -8.22 1.67 -7.46
CA GLU A 69 -8.19 0.30 -8.00
C GLU A 69 -8.01 -0.76 -6.92
N ALA A 70 -7.98 -0.37 -5.65
CA ALA A 70 -7.64 -1.22 -4.51
C ALA A 70 -6.26 -1.88 -4.66
N LYS A 71 -5.33 -1.20 -5.33
CA LYS A 71 -3.96 -1.67 -5.58
C LYS A 71 -2.91 -0.95 -4.75
N ALA A 72 -3.31 0.03 -3.94
CA ALA A 72 -2.37 0.88 -3.20
C ALA A 72 -2.69 0.95 -1.72
N ALA A 73 -1.64 1.05 -0.93
CA ALA A 73 -1.73 1.31 0.50
C ALA A 73 -0.64 2.29 0.90
N ASP A 74 -0.99 3.21 1.79
CA ASP A 74 -0.04 4.06 2.49
C ASP A 74 0.21 3.41 3.84
N ILE A 75 1.47 3.15 4.17
CA ILE A 75 1.83 2.32 5.32
C ILE A 75 2.86 2.98 6.23
N LYS A 76 2.79 2.58 7.51
CA LYS A 76 3.82 2.86 8.53
C LYS A 76 4.26 1.55 9.15
N ILE A 77 5.53 1.45 9.50
CA ILE A 77 6.07 0.26 10.17
C ILE A 77 6.62 0.68 11.54
N ALA A 78 6.10 0.02 12.59
CA ALA A 78 6.44 0.37 13.95
C ALA A 78 7.95 0.31 14.21
N GLY A 79 8.49 1.40 14.75
CA GLY A 79 9.89 1.45 15.16
C GLY A 79 10.91 1.55 14.02
N VAL A 80 10.45 1.74 12.78
CA VAL A 80 11.36 1.85 11.62
C VAL A 80 11.20 3.24 11.00
N PRO A 81 12.31 3.99 10.84
CA PRO A 81 12.26 5.30 10.20
C PRO A 81 11.69 5.22 8.78
N THR A 82 10.96 6.24 8.37
CA THR A 82 10.29 6.26 7.05
C THR A 82 11.27 6.06 5.89
N GLU A 83 12.45 6.66 5.97
CA GLU A 83 13.47 6.48 4.94
C GLU A 83 13.94 5.02 4.83
N GLU A 84 14.12 4.36 5.96
CA GLU A 84 14.51 2.95 5.97
C GLU A 84 13.40 2.08 5.40
N VAL A 85 12.14 2.38 5.73
CA VAL A 85 10.97 1.67 5.16
C VAL A 85 11.01 1.78 3.63
N TYR A 86 11.17 3.00 3.13
CA TYR A 86 11.23 3.25 1.68
C TYR A 86 12.36 2.46 1.02
N ASN A 87 13.58 2.57 1.55
CA ASN A 87 14.75 1.95 0.94
C ASN A 87 14.66 0.42 0.94
N ARG A 88 14.15 -0.16 2.02
CA ARG A 88 14.03 -1.62 2.13
C ARG A 88 12.92 -2.16 1.22
N ILE A 89 11.81 -1.45 1.08
CA ILE A 89 10.75 -1.85 0.14
C ILE A 89 11.25 -1.74 -1.30
N ASP A 90 11.98 -0.67 -1.62
CA ASP A 90 12.60 -0.50 -2.94
C ASP A 90 13.49 -1.70 -3.28
N LYS A 91 14.30 -2.14 -2.33
CA LYS A 91 15.18 -3.30 -2.51
C LYS A 91 14.38 -4.59 -2.71
N LEU A 92 13.32 -4.80 -1.92
CA LEU A 92 12.45 -5.97 -2.09
C LEU A 92 11.85 -6.00 -3.51
N MET A 93 11.44 -4.85 -4.00
CA MET A 93 10.88 -4.71 -5.33
C MET A 93 11.93 -5.00 -6.41
N ASN A 94 13.12 -4.41 -6.27
CA ASN A 94 14.21 -4.56 -7.25
C ASN A 94 14.78 -5.98 -7.28
N THR A 95 14.64 -6.75 -6.21
CA THR A 95 15.11 -8.14 -6.14
C THR A 95 14.01 -9.16 -6.43
N GLY A 96 12.83 -8.70 -6.85
CA GLY A 96 11.73 -9.57 -7.24
C GLY A 96 11.01 -10.27 -6.09
N LYS A 97 11.18 -9.80 -4.85
CA LYS A 97 10.53 -10.39 -3.68
C LYS A 97 9.06 -10.00 -3.57
N ILE A 98 8.72 -8.82 -4.05
CA ILE A 98 7.35 -8.31 -4.10
C ILE A 98 7.07 -7.76 -5.50
N LYS A 99 5.77 -7.61 -5.82
CA LYS A 99 5.37 -7.11 -7.13
C LYS A 99 5.88 -5.69 -7.33
N VAL A 100 6.42 -5.42 -8.51
CA VAL A 100 6.91 -4.10 -8.88
C VAL A 100 5.73 -3.14 -9.04
N GLY A 101 5.92 -1.90 -8.62
CA GLY A 101 4.88 -0.88 -8.74
C GLY A 101 5.37 0.48 -8.27
N GLY A 102 4.41 1.29 -7.81
CA GLY A 102 4.68 2.61 -7.30
C GLY A 102 5.23 2.58 -5.89
N LEU A 103 6.16 3.46 -5.61
CA LEU A 103 6.71 3.65 -4.27
C LEU A 103 6.90 5.14 -4.04
N GLY A 104 6.15 5.70 -3.11
CA GLY A 104 6.18 7.11 -2.77
C GLY A 104 6.76 7.34 -1.39
N PHE A 105 7.62 8.34 -1.26
CA PHE A 105 8.27 8.69 -0.02
C PHE A 105 7.66 9.97 0.56
N TYR A 106 7.07 9.87 1.75
CA TYR A 106 6.37 10.98 2.42
C TYR A 106 6.96 11.21 3.81
N PRO A 107 8.22 11.71 3.88
CA PRO A 107 8.93 11.80 5.16
C PRO A 107 8.29 12.76 6.16
N SER A 108 7.72 13.87 5.71
CA SER A 108 7.09 14.83 6.62
C SER A 108 5.82 14.29 7.25
N GLN A 109 5.12 13.38 6.58
CA GLN A 109 3.91 12.74 7.09
C GLN A 109 4.20 11.36 7.71
N GLY A 110 5.41 10.86 7.54
CA GLY A 110 5.87 9.63 8.17
C GLY A 110 5.32 8.34 7.57
N PHE A 111 4.99 8.33 6.28
CA PHE A 111 4.51 7.11 5.62
C PHE A 111 5.15 6.88 4.26
N VAL A 112 4.97 5.66 3.77
CA VAL A 112 5.40 5.25 2.42
C VAL A 112 4.18 4.74 1.68
N HIS A 113 4.02 5.17 0.42
CA HIS A 113 3.01 4.60 -0.48
C HIS A 113 3.62 3.41 -1.21
N TYR A 114 2.89 2.29 -1.26
CA TYR A 114 3.24 1.13 -2.07
C TYR A 114 2.03 0.72 -2.89
N ASP A 115 2.24 0.42 -4.17
CA ASP A 115 1.18 -0.14 -5.00
C ASP A 115 1.70 -1.22 -5.95
N ILE A 116 0.77 -2.03 -6.45
CA ILE A 116 1.06 -3.18 -7.30
C ILE A 116 0.71 -2.93 -8.77
N ARG A 117 0.91 -1.68 -9.25
CA ARG A 117 0.56 -1.33 -10.64
C ARG A 117 1.30 -2.11 -11.72
N GLY A 118 2.40 -2.77 -11.38
CA GLY A 118 3.12 -3.64 -12.29
C GLY A 118 4.26 -2.99 -13.06
N ILE A 119 4.38 -1.67 -13.01
CA ILE A 119 5.49 -0.92 -13.60
C ILE A 119 6.12 -0.02 -12.54
N LYS A 120 7.41 0.20 -12.65
CA LYS A 120 8.15 0.98 -11.67
C LYS A 120 7.77 2.46 -11.74
N ALA A 121 7.40 3.04 -10.59
CA ALA A 121 7.20 4.47 -10.43
C ALA A 121 7.73 4.89 -9.08
N ARG A 122 8.42 6.02 -9.02
CA ARG A 122 9.03 6.54 -7.79
C ARG A 122 8.73 8.03 -7.69
N TRP A 123 8.37 8.48 -6.48
CA TRP A 123 8.18 9.91 -6.22
C TRP A 123 8.41 10.21 -4.75
N GLN A 124 8.53 11.49 -4.47
CA GLN A 124 8.70 12.02 -3.12
C GLN A 124 7.81 13.25 -2.93
N SER A 125 7.28 13.40 -1.75
CA SER A 125 6.44 14.54 -1.42
C SER A 125 6.74 15.10 -0.01
#